data_f3780769e3fa63d1b72d4c8263450cb1
#
_entry.id   f3780769e3fa63d1b72d4c8263450cb1
#
_cell.length_a   1.000
_cell.length_b   1.000
_cell.length_c   1.000
_cell.angle_alpha   90.00
_cell.angle_beta   90.00
_cell.angle_gamma   90.00
#
_symmetry.space_group_name_H-M   'P 1'
#
loop_
_entity.id
_entity.type
_entity.pdbx_description
1 polymer ?
#
loop_
_entity_poly.entity_id
_entity_poly.type
_entity_poly.pdbx_seq_one_letter_code
_entity_poly.pdbx_strand_id
1 'polypeptide(L)'
;MNCLSRRLSHTLSAKSAIAAALALLFSTAAGGAAAATPGNDPVALGQIRNAALQSNWAYERLEDLTDLIGPRLAGSPGAAAAVTQVADAMRKLGAKVTLQPVKVPHWVRGVETASLVDYAGRPAGLSQKVVLSALGGSGATPAAGLRAQVIVLHDLDELKARAAEVKGRIVLFDVPFDQTMADHGLAGQAYGQGVLYRGLGTRLAAQAGAAAVLVRSVGGADFRLPHTGSSGLQDGARIPAAAVAAEDAMLMSRLAKRGPLTMQLTLTPQILPDTDSFNVIADLPGTDKADEIVIVSGHLDSWDLATGANDDGTGVTSAMAVIETLKKLDFQPRRTIRVVAWMNEEIGTRGAQAYVDANKALAEKHVAAIENDEGSGRVFGMRTSVPAESMKLFAPLRAALLPMGAAGFQRTDVLGTGDLSGLERAGVPSFSPLIDDSTYFNYHHTAADTFDKVKPEDLRRHVAVMATTAWFLANMNEPIGRTPAPPAGERGR
;
A
#
# COMPACT_ATOMS: atom_id res chain seq x y z
N MET A 1 -51.99 18.05 66.20
CA MET A 1 -51.42 18.48 67.51
C MET A 1 -50.36 19.51 67.13
N ASN A 2 -50.77 20.74 67.31
CA ASN A 2 -50.19 21.80 68.19
C ASN A 2 -48.78 22.21 67.67
N CYS A 3 -48.63 23.37 67.31
CA CYS A 3 -48.89 24.79 67.80
C CYS A 3 -47.55 25.53 67.75
N LEU A 4 -47.51 26.59 67.25
CA LEU A 4 -47.55 28.05 67.51
C LEU A 4 -46.20 28.70 67.03
N SER A 5 -46.23 29.53 66.03
CA SER A 5 -46.41 31.00 66.13
C SER A 5 -45.39 31.76 66.99
N ARG A 6 -44.69 32.70 66.45
CA ARG A 6 -44.75 34.11 66.78
C ARG A 6 -43.87 35.00 65.93
N ARG A 7 -44.50 36.01 65.45
CA ARG A 7 -44.09 37.28 64.88
C ARG A 7 -43.20 38.12 65.80
N LEU A 8 -42.51 39.06 65.20
CA LEU A 8 -42.42 40.50 65.54
C LEU A 8 -41.30 41.11 64.61
N SER A 9 -41.51 41.87 63.65
CA SER A 9 -41.87 43.31 63.41
C SER A 9 -40.99 44.32 64.18
N HIS A 10 -40.60 45.31 63.32
CA HIS A 10 -40.10 46.70 63.54
C HIS A 10 -38.64 46.84 63.14
N THR A 11 -38.18 47.91 62.46
CA THR A 11 -38.73 49.20 61.95
C THR A 11 -37.82 49.76 60.90
N LEU A 12 -38.39 50.64 60.08
CA LEU A 12 -37.76 51.51 59.06
C LEU A 12 -36.59 52.35 59.57
N SER A 13 -35.62 52.57 58.78
CA SER A 13 -34.97 53.88 58.66
C SER A 13 -34.41 54.11 57.24
N ALA A 14 -34.95 55.12 56.60
CA ALA A 14 -34.52 55.64 55.32
C ALA A 14 -33.26 56.48 55.51
N LYS A 15 -32.27 56.31 54.63
CA LYS A 15 -31.37 57.43 54.21
C LYS A 15 -31.01 57.26 52.75
N SER A 16 -31.46 58.20 51.98
CA SER A 16 -31.13 58.48 50.60
C SER A 16 -29.64 58.78 50.46
N ALA A 17 -28.99 58.15 49.47
CA ALA A 17 -27.79 58.73 48.89
C ALA A 17 -27.77 58.38 47.40
N ILE A 18 -27.77 59.42 46.60
CA ILE A 18 -27.62 59.46 45.15
C ILE A 18 -26.24 58.91 44.81
N ALA A 19 -26.18 57.92 43.93
CA ALA A 19 -24.95 57.55 43.27
C ALA A 19 -25.23 57.32 41.79
N ALA A 20 -24.56 58.09 40.96
CA ALA A 20 -24.69 58.27 39.55
C ALA A 20 -24.46 56.94 38.77
N ALA A 21 -25.32 56.66 37.83
CA ALA A 21 -25.18 55.60 36.85
C ALA A 21 -24.07 55.96 35.89
N LEU A 22 -22.91 55.28 35.97
CA LEU A 22 -21.97 55.12 34.86
C LEU A 22 -22.21 53.74 34.24
N ALA A 23 -23.04 53.71 33.19
CA ALA A 23 -23.18 52.55 32.35
C ALA A 23 -21.94 52.53 31.43
N LEU A 24 -20.88 51.79 31.81
CA LEU A 24 -19.83 51.37 30.88
C LEU A 24 -20.42 50.26 30.01
N LEU A 25 -20.74 50.61 28.76
CA LEU A 25 -20.93 49.65 27.69
C LEU A 25 -19.60 48.94 27.42
N PHE A 26 -19.38 47.81 28.06
CA PHE A 26 -18.40 46.81 27.57
C PHE A 26 -19.03 46.16 26.35
N SER A 27 -18.78 46.71 25.17
CA SER A 27 -18.89 45.97 23.91
C SER A 27 -17.81 44.90 23.94
N THR A 28 -18.13 43.70 24.42
CA THR A 28 -17.35 42.51 24.15
C THR A 28 -17.52 42.22 22.68
N ALA A 29 -16.68 42.80 21.85
CA ALA A 29 -16.37 42.25 20.55
C ALA A 29 -15.75 40.85 20.85
N ALA A 30 -16.59 39.85 20.85
CA ALA A 30 -16.14 38.47 20.74
C ALA A 30 -15.60 38.28 19.31
N GLY A 31 -14.45 38.92 19.05
CA GLY A 31 -13.56 38.48 17.99
C GLY A 31 -13.12 37.08 18.39
N GLY A 32 -13.74 36.07 17.79
CA GLY A 32 -13.21 34.75 17.84
C GLY A 32 -11.79 34.82 17.29
N ALA A 33 -10.80 34.90 18.17
CA ALA A 33 -9.42 34.61 17.80
C ALA A 33 -9.47 33.19 17.25
N ALA A 34 -9.37 33.05 15.93
CA ALA A 34 -9.09 31.77 15.33
C ALA A 34 -7.89 31.21 16.09
N ALA A 35 -8.04 30.07 16.73
CA ALA A 35 -6.96 29.47 17.46
C ALA A 35 -5.79 29.34 16.48
N ALA A 36 -4.64 29.92 16.82
CA ALA A 36 -3.48 29.86 15.95
C ALA A 36 -3.19 28.39 15.65
N THR A 37 -3.12 28.03 14.39
CA THR A 37 -2.80 26.67 13.97
C THR A 37 -1.49 26.24 14.64
N PRO A 38 -1.46 25.14 15.43
CA PRO A 38 -0.23 24.69 16.06
C PRO A 38 0.82 24.44 14.97
N GLY A 39 2.04 24.90 15.19
CA GLY A 39 3.16 24.67 14.27
C GLY A 39 3.77 23.27 14.50
N ASN A 40 5.03 23.12 14.08
CA ASN A 40 5.84 21.92 14.34
C ASN A 40 6.50 21.92 15.73
N ASP A 41 5.83 22.43 16.73
CA ASP A 41 6.30 22.38 18.09
C ASP A 41 6.17 20.98 18.69
N PRO A 42 6.99 20.62 19.70
CA PRO A 42 6.99 19.28 20.28
C PRO A 42 5.64 18.86 20.91
N VAL A 43 4.82 19.82 21.35
CA VAL A 43 3.51 19.54 21.97
C VAL A 43 2.53 19.09 20.88
N ALA A 44 2.43 19.84 19.78
CA ALA A 44 1.55 19.49 18.67
C ALA A 44 1.90 18.13 18.05
N LEU A 45 3.19 17.89 17.77
CA LEU A 45 3.65 16.60 17.26
C LEU A 45 3.35 15.45 18.23
N GLY A 46 3.54 15.69 19.54
CA GLY A 46 3.20 14.73 20.58
C GLY A 46 1.70 14.43 20.66
N GLN A 47 0.85 15.44 20.52
CA GLN A 47 -0.62 15.28 20.49
C GLN A 47 -1.08 14.43 19.31
N ILE A 48 -0.57 14.67 18.10
CA ILE A 48 -0.90 13.90 16.90
C ILE A 48 -0.50 12.44 17.09
N ARG A 49 0.77 12.19 17.45
CA ARG A 49 1.26 10.84 17.73
C ARG A 49 0.37 10.12 18.73
N ASN A 50 0.05 10.77 19.86
CA ASN A 50 -0.72 10.13 20.95
C ASN A 50 -2.18 9.90 20.53
N ALA A 51 -2.81 10.82 19.80
CA ALA A 51 -4.18 10.66 19.29
C ALA A 51 -4.26 9.46 18.33
N ALA A 52 -3.31 9.32 17.42
CA ALA A 52 -3.23 8.19 16.50
C ALA A 52 -3.03 6.86 17.24
N LEU A 53 -2.12 6.80 18.22
CA LEU A 53 -1.89 5.59 19.02
C LEU A 53 -3.11 5.13 19.83
N GLN A 54 -4.07 6.02 20.09
CA GLN A 54 -5.30 5.74 20.84
C GLN A 54 -6.51 5.48 19.94
N SER A 55 -6.39 5.63 18.61
CA SER A 55 -7.50 5.45 17.68
C SER A 55 -7.49 4.03 17.08
N ASN A 56 -8.65 3.38 17.08
CA ASN A 56 -8.87 2.13 16.34
C ASN A 56 -9.48 2.38 14.96
N TRP A 57 -9.67 3.62 14.56
CA TRP A 57 -10.43 3.96 13.36
C TRP A 57 -9.87 3.30 12.09
N ALA A 58 -8.54 3.30 11.91
CA ALA A 58 -7.91 2.62 10.77
C ALA A 58 -8.19 1.12 10.77
N TYR A 59 -8.10 0.48 11.92
CA TYR A 59 -8.33 -0.97 12.06
C TYR A 59 -9.79 -1.35 11.78
N GLU A 60 -10.75 -0.55 12.27
CA GLU A 60 -12.18 -0.72 11.96
C GLU A 60 -12.47 -0.50 10.46
N ARG A 61 -11.79 0.46 9.82
CA ARG A 61 -11.94 0.66 8.35
C ARG A 61 -11.29 -0.45 7.54
N LEU A 62 -10.19 -1.02 8.02
CA LEU A 62 -9.58 -2.20 7.43
C LEU A 62 -10.51 -3.42 7.54
N GLU A 63 -11.11 -3.65 8.70
CA GLU A 63 -12.11 -4.69 8.91
C GLU A 63 -13.28 -4.55 7.92
N ASP A 64 -13.84 -3.35 7.80
CA ASP A 64 -14.90 -3.07 6.82
C ASP A 64 -14.44 -3.33 5.37
N LEU A 65 -13.22 -2.98 5.02
CA LEU A 65 -12.68 -3.15 3.67
C LEU A 65 -12.46 -4.64 3.34
N THR A 66 -11.94 -5.41 4.30
CA THR A 66 -11.64 -6.83 4.11
C THR A 66 -12.87 -7.72 4.23
N ASP A 67 -13.74 -7.48 5.22
CA ASP A 67 -14.81 -8.40 5.56
C ASP A 67 -16.10 -8.11 4.79
N LEU A 68 -16.36 -6.84 4.45
CA LEU A 68 -17.57 -6.46 3.71
C LEU A 68 -17.35 -6.45 2.18
N ILE A 69 -16.12 -6.23 1.72
CA ILE A 69 -15.78 -6.18 0.29
C ILE A 69 -14.91 -7.37 -0.12
N GLY A 70 -13.80 -7.59 0.58
CA GLY A 70 -12.86 -8.66 0.27
C GLY A 70 -11.90 -8.30 -0.88
N PRO A 71 -11.64 -9.25 -1.80
CA PRO A 71 -10.73 -9.04 -2.93
C PRO A 71 -11.11 -7.86 -3.81
N ARG A 72 -10.11 -7.05 -4.23
CA ARG A 72 -10.34 -5.77 -4.90
C ARG A 72 -9.51 -5.59 -6.18
N LEU A 73 -9.29 -6.69 -6.92
CA LEU A 73 -8.49 -6.60 -8.14
C LEU A 73 -9.04 -5.52 -9.07
N ALA A 74 -8.17 -4.70 -9.63
CA ALA A 74 -8.56 -3.60 -10.51
C ALA A 74 -9.50 -4.08 -11.64
N GLY A 75 -10.58 -3.33 -11.87
CA GLY A 75 -11.64 -3.71 -12.82
C GLY A 75 -12.71 -4.63 -12.27
N SER A 76 -12.57 -5.17 -11.06
CA SER A 76 -13.57 -6.03 -10.42
C SER A 76 -14.71 -5.23 -9.75
N PRO A 77 -15.86 -5.88 -9.47
CA PRO A 77 -16.91 -5.28 -8.64
C PRO A 77 -16.42 -4.93 -7.22
N GLY A 78 -15.47 -5.71 -6.66
CA GLY A 78 -14.87 -5.42 -5.36
C GLY A 78 -14.09 -4.11 -5.38
N ALA A 79 -13.29 -3.86 -6.42
CA ALA A 79 -12.59 -2.58 -6.57
C ALA A 79 -13.57 -1.39 -6.67
N ALA A 80 -14.67 -1.53 -7.41
CA ALA A 80 -15.68 -0.49 -7.53
C ALA A 80 -16.40 -0.21 -6.19
N ALA A 81 -16.69 -1.25 -5.40
CA ALA A 81 -17.26 -1.11 -4.06
C ALA A 81 -16.29 -0.41 -3.10
N ALA A 82 -15.00 -0.77 -3.16
CA ALA A 82 -13.95 -0.15 -2.34
C ALA A 82 -13.78 1.35 -2.64
N VAL A 83 -13.81 1.76 -3.92
CA VAL A 83 -13.82 3.18 -4.31
C VAL A 83 -14.97 3.92 -3.62
N THR A 84 -16.16 3.35 -3.63
CA THR A 84 -17.34 3.96 -3.00
C THR A 84 -17.16 4.05 -1.48
N GLN A 85 -16.75 2.95 -0.84
CA GLN A 85 -16.60 2.88 0.62
C GLN A 85 -15.55 3.89 1.13
N VAL A 86 -14.38 3.94 0.51
CA VAL A 86 -13.30 4.87 0.88
C VAL A 86 -13.74 6.32 0.66
N ALA A 87 -14.35 6.62 -0.50
CA ALA A 87 -14.84 7.97 -0.79
C ALA A 87 -15.89 8.44 0.24
N ASP A 88 -16.81 7.55 0.62
CA ASP A 88 -17.86 7.89 1.61
C ASP A 88 -17.29 8.03 3.03
N ALA A 89 -16.32 7.21 3.42
CA ALA A 89 -15.64 7.35 4.70
C ALA A 89 -14.92 8.71 4.79
N MET A 90 -14.23 9.12 3.73
CA MET A 90 -13.53 10.40 3.68
C MET A 90 -14.49 11.60 3.65
N ARG A 91 -15.63 11.51 2.94
CA ARG A 91 -16.69 12.53 2.99
C ARG A 91 -17.27 12.69 4.39
N LYS A 92 -17.48 11.59 5.12
CA LYS A 92 -17.97 11.62 6.53
C LYS A 92 -16.99 12.34 7.47
N LEU A 93 -15.70 12.27 7.20
CA LEU A 93 -14.68 13.05 7.92
C LEU A 93 -14.66 14.54 7.51
N GLY A 94 -15.46 14.95 6.52
CA GLY A 94 -15.48 16.32 6.01
C GLY A 94 -14.29 16.66 5.12
N ALA A 95 -13.64 15.68 4.52
CA ALA A 95 -12.62 15.90 3.49
C ALA A 95 -13.26 16.27 2.15
N LYS A 96 -12.56 17.06 1.33
CA LYS A 96 -12.97 17.35 -0.04
C LYS A 96 -12.57 16.17 -0.94
N VAL A 97 -13.55 15.35 -1.32
CA VAL A 97 -13.32 14.12 -2.09
C VAL A 97 -13.51 14.34 -3.59
N THR A 98 -12.54 13.88 -4.37
CA THR A 98 -12.56 13.81 -5.84
C THR A 98 -12.33 12.38 -6.28
N LEU A 99 -13.14 11.87 -7.19
CA LEU A 99 -12.92 10.61 -7.89
C LEU A 99 -12.22 10.94 -9.22
N GLN A 100 -10.96 10.55 -9.35
CA GLN A 100 -10.20 10.76 -10.58
C GLN A 100 -10.34 9.54 -11.48
N PRO A 101 -10.88 9.70 -12.71
CA PRO A 101 -11.07 8.58 -13.63
C PRO A 101 -9.75 7.91 -14.03
N VAL A 102 -9.76 6.59 -14.07
CA VAL A 102 -8.64 5.76 -14.51
C VAL A 102 -9.16 4.63 -15.39
N LYS A 103 -8.57 4.40 -16.55
CA LYS A 103 -8.80 3.18 -17.35
C LYS A 103 -7.87 2.07 -16.85
N VAL A 104 -8.43 0.95 -16.41
CA VAL A 104 -7.68 -0.16 -15.82
C VAL A 104 -7.84 -1.45 -16.64
N PRO A 105 -6.82 -2.32 -16.68
CA PRO A 105 -6.96 -3.65 -17.27
C PRO A 105 -8.03 -4.44 -16.53
N HIS A 106 -8.75 -5.26 -17.27
CA HIS A 106 -9.77 -6.15 -16.71
C HIS A 106 -9.39 -7.60 -16.99
N TRP A 107 -8.56 -8.14 -16.11
CA TRP A 107 -8.19 -9.54 -16.09
C TRP A 107 -8.97 -10.27 -15.01
N VAL A 108 -9.53 -11.45 -15.36
CA VAL A 108 -10.35 -12.24 -14.44
C VAL A 108 -9.75 -13.64 -14.34
N ARG A 109 -9.48 -14.08 -13.13
CA ARG A 109 -8.98 -15.44 -12.83
C ARG A 109 -10.05 -16.46 -13.18
N GLY A 110 -9.60 -17.60 -13.72
CA GLY A 110 -10.46 -18.72 -14.07
C GLY A 110 -10.14 -19.99 -13.28
N VAL A 111 -10.39 -21.13 -13.94
CA VAL A 111 -10.02 -22.44 -13.39
C VAL A 111 -8.50 -22.61 -13.43
N GLU A 112 -7.93 -23.14 -12.37
CA GLU A 112 -6.49 -23.36 -12.19
C GLU A 112 -6.24 -24.78 -11.69
N THR A 113 -5.70 -25.65 -12.55
CA THR A 113 -5.32 -27.03 -12.17
C THR A 113 -4.02 -27.44 -12.83
N ALA A 114 -3.22 -28.18 -12.09
CA ALA A 114 -1.99 -28.77 -12.62
C ALA A 114 -1.68 -30.12 -11.98
N SER A 115 -1.10 -31.02 -12.79
CA SER A 115 -0.66 -32.35 -12.33
C SER A 115 0.58 -32.79 -13.09
N LEU A 116 1.51 -33.42 -12.40
CA LEU A 116 2.61 -34.18 -13.01
C LEU A 116 2.07 -35.53 -13.43
N VAL A 117 2.01 -35.77 -14.74
CA VAL A 117 1.34 -36.94 -15.34
C VAL A 117 2.30 -37.96 -15.89
N ASP A 118 3.59 -37.60 -16.07
CA ASP A 118 4.63 -38.52 -16.49
C ASP A 118 6.01 -38.06 -15.96
N TYR A 119 6.73 -38.98 -15.31
CA TYR A 119 8.07 -38.75 -14.76
C TYR A 119 8.77 -40.10 -14.44
N ALA A 120 10.10 -40.11 -14.38
CA ALA A 120 10.89 -41.32 -14.11
C ALA A 120 10.50 -41.94 -12.77
N GLY A 121 10.19 -43.26 -12.79
CA GLY A 121 9.77 -44.01 -11.63
C GLY A 121 8.31 -43.80 -11.20
N ARG A 122 7.49 -43.20 -12.01
CA ARG A 122 6.07 -43.01 -11.72
C ARG A 122 5.31 -44.34 -11.69
N PRO A 123 4.59 -44.66 -10.58
CA PRO A 123 3.71 -45.80 -10.57
C PRO A 123 2.55 -45.64 -11.57
N ALA A 124 2.12 -46.74 -12.20
CA ALA A 124 1.03 -46.72 -13.15
C ALA A 124 -0.27 -46.18 -12.53
N GLY A 125 -0.98 -45.32 -13.27
CA GLY A 125 -2.26 -44.74 -12.83
C GLY A 125 -2.15 -43.58 -11.83
N LEU A 126 -0.94 -43.26 -11.32
CA LEU A 126 -0.80 -42.12 -10.40
C LEU A 126 -0.42 -40.81 -11.11
N SER A 127 -0.88 -39.69 -10.56
CA SER A 127 -0.44 -38.34 -10.89
C SER A 127 -0.22 -37.54 -9.60
N GLN A 128 0.60 -36.52 -9.65
CA GLN A 128 0.81 -35.64 -8.50
C GLN A 128 0.23 -34.26 -8.77
N LYS A 129 -0.70 -33.82 -7.92
CA LYS A 129 -1.25 -32.47 -7.97
C LYS A 129 -0.15 -31.46 -7.66
N VAL A 130 -0.08 -30.39 -8.47
CA VAL A 130 0.75 -29.21 -8.24
C VAL A 130 -0.16 -28.08 -7.80
N VAL A 131 0.21 -27.37 -6.75
CA VAL A 131 -0.49 -26.19 -6.25
C VAL A 131 0.11 -24.96 -6.92
N LEU A 132 -0.75 -24.21 -7.59
CA LEU A 132 -0.37 -23.02 -8.35
C LEU A 132 -1.48 -21.99 -8.39
N SER A 133 -1.12 -20.76 -8.79
CA SER A 133 -2.07 -19.70 -9.09
C SER A 133 -1.60 -18.90 -10.30
N ALA A 134 -2.51 -18.63 -11.24
CA ALA A 134 -2.19 -17.89 -12.44
C ALA A 134 -1.65 -16.49 -12.10
N LEU A 135 -0.70 -16.04 -12.89
CA LEU A 135 -0.17 -14.68 -12.81
C LEU A 135 -1.09 -13.71 -13.56
N GLY A 136 -1.28 -12.54 -12.99
CA GLY A 136 -2.10 -11.49 -13.59
C GLY A 136 -1.61 -11.10 -14.98
N GLY A 137 -2.55 -10.87 -15.89
CA GLY A 137 -2.28 -10.56 -17.30
C GLY A 137 -1.83 -11.74 -18.15
N SER A 138 -1.68 -12.95 -17.58
CA SER A 138 -1.38 -14.18 -18.34
C SER A 138 -2.55 -14.63 -19.22
N GLY A 139 -2.23 -15.42 -20.25
CA GLY A 139 -3.23 -16.02 -21.15
C GLY A 139 -3.76 -17.37 -20.64
N ALA A 140 -4.82 -17.87 -21.34
CA ALA A 140 -5.38 -19.18 -21.08
C ALA A 140 -4.61 -20.30 -21.77
N THR A 141 -4.70 -21.53 -21.22
CA THR A 141 -4.33 -22.75 -21.94
C THR A 141 -5.33 -23.04 -23.06
N PRO A 142 -4.99 -23.89 -24.05
CA PRO A 142 -5.99 -24.46 -24.94
C PRO A 142 -7.15 -25.10 -24.17
N ALA A 143 -8.34 -25.17 -24.77
CA ALA A 143 -9.56 -25.68 -24.13
C ALA A 143 -9.41 -27.11 -23.55
N ALA A 144 -8.57 -27.97 -24.20
CA ALA A 144 -8.25 -29.31 -23.69
C ALA A 144 -7.17 -29.31 -22.59
N GLY A 145 -6.72 -28.14 -22.15
CA GLY A 145 -5.53 -27.98 -21.32
C GLY A 145 -4.23 -28.04 -22.14
N LEU A 146 -3.12 -27.87 -21.47
CA LEU A 146 -1.77 -27.94 -22.02
C LEU A 146 -1.05 -29.16 -21.40
N ARG A 147 -0.66 -30.11 -22.28
CA ARG A 147 0.23 -31.22 -21.88
C ARG A 147 1.59 -31.02 -22.51
N ALA A 148 2.62 -30.74 -21.72
CA ALA A 148 3.96 -30.51 -22.23
C ALA A 148 5.04 -30.93 -21.22
N GLN A 149 6.26 -31.16 -21.73
CA GLN A 149 7.43 -31.37 -20.89
C GLN A 149 7.81 -30.10 -20.15
N VAL A 150 8.26 -30.26 -18.91
CA VAL A 150 8.77 -29.16 -18.08
C VAL A 150 10.28 -29.09 -18.24
N ILE A 151 10.79 -27.87 -18.42
CA ILE A 151 12.21 -27.53 -18.34
C ILE A 151 12.40 -26.64 -17.09
N VAL A 152 13.29 -27.05 -16.19
CA VAL A 152 13.64 -26.29 -14.99
C VAL A 152 14.86 -25.43 -15.28
N LEU A 153 14.77 -24.16 -14.92
CA LEU A 153 15.81 -23.15 -15.06
C LEU A 153 15.98 -22.40 -13.73
N HIS A 154 17.23 -22.00 -13.43
CA HIS A 154 17.54 -21.34 -12.16
C HIS A 154 17.93 -19.87 -12.34
N ASP A 155 18.23 -19.45 -13.58
CA ASP A 155 18.54 -18.07 -13.89
C ASP A 155 18.27 -17.73 -15.37
N LEU A 156 18.48 -16.45 -15.73
CA LEU A 156 18.30 -15.96 -17.10
C LEU A 156 19.43 -16.40 -18.06
N ASP A 157 20.61 -16.70 -17.55
CA ASP A 157 21.72 -17.20 -18.38
C ASP A 157 21.45 -18.64 -18.79
N GLU A 158 20.88 -19.49 -17.91
CA GLU A 158 20.38 -20.81 -18.31
C GLU A 158 19.27 -20.70 -19.35
N LEU A 159 18.32 -19.75 -19.22
CA LEU A 159 17.30 -19.51 -20.23
C LEU A 159 17.94 -19.20 -21.60
N LYS A 160 18.92 -18.31 -21.63
CA LYS A 160 19.64 -17.92 -22.84
C LYS A 160 20.42 -19.08 -23.46
N ALA A 161 21.15 -19.82 -22.64
CA ALA A 161 21.95 -20.97 -23.07
C ALA A 161 21.09 -22.09 -23.64
N ARG A 162 19.89 -22.31 -23.08
CA ARG A 162 18.98 -23.39 -23.41
C ARG A 162 17.76 -22.95 -24.21
N ALA A 163 17.78 -21.78 -24.83
CA ALA A 163 16.63 -21.22 -25.53
C ALA A 163 16.04 -22.16 -26.61
N ALA A 164 16.87 -22.94 -27.29
CA ALA A 164 16.40 -23.92 -28.28
C ALA A 164 15.58 -25.07 -27.64
N GLU A 165 15.83 -25.40 -26.37
CA GLU A 165 15.08 -26.42 -25.64
C GLU A 165 13.74 -25.92 -25.10
N VAL A 166 13.58 -24.61 -24.96
CA VAL A 166 12.40 -23.96 -24.36
C VAL A 166 11.17 -24.08 -25.24
N LYS A 167 11.35 -24.05 -26.56
CA LYS A 167 10.25 -24.04 -27.53
C LYS A 167 9.25 -25.19 -27.31
N GLY A 168 7.99 -24.82 -27.09
CA GLY A 168 6.88 -25.77 -26.87
C GLY A 168 6.87 -26.45 -25.50
N ARG A 169 7.79 -26.10 -24.60
CA ARG A 169 7.85 -26.64 -23.23
C ARG A 169 7.22 -25.68 -22.20
N ILE A 170 6.93 -26.20 -21.03
CA ILE A 170 6.62 -25.45 -19.84
C ILE A 170 7.94 -25.10 -19.15
N VAL A 171 8.26 -23.82 -19.04
CA VAL A 171 9.43 -23.35 -18.27
C VAL A 171 9.06 -23.24 -16.81
N LEU A 172 9.87 -23.79 -15.91
CA LEU A 172 9.82 -23.51 -14.48
C LEU A 172 11.09 -22.74 -14.09
N PHE A 173 10.94 -21.51 -13.61
CA PHE A 173 11.98 -20.81 -12.88
C PHE A 173 11.94 -21.25 -11.41
N ASP A 174 12.92 -22.03 -10.97
CA ASP A 174 13.05 -22.48 -9.58
C ASP A 174 14.12 -21.66 -8.86
N VAL A 175 13.77 -20.42 -8.53
CA VAL A 175 14.64 -19.49 -7.80
C VAL A 175 14.06 -19.28 -6.39
N PRO A 176 14.77 -19.70 -5.33
CA PRO A 176 14.26 -19.59 -3.97
C PRO A 176 14.26 -18.14 -3.48
N PHE A 177 13.28 -17.80 -2.63
CA PHE A 177 13.30 -16.56 -1.85
C PHE A 177 14.39 -16.66 -0.76
N ASP A 178 15.20 -15.63 -0.61
CA ASP A 178 16.26 -15.60 0.42
C ASP A 178 15.70 -15.13 1.78
N GLN A 179 15.19 -16.08 2.57
CA GLN A 179 14.67 -15.81 3.90
C GLN A 179 15.76 -15.25 4.83
N THR A 180 17.04 -15.61 4.64
CA THR A 180 18.12 -15.09 5.47
C THR A 180 18.30 -13.57 5.26
N MET A 181 18.19 -13.11 4.01
CA MET A 181 18.16 -11.66 3.75
C MET A 181 16.96 -10.99 4.43
N ALA A 182 15.76 -11.59 4.32
CA ALA A 182 14.54 -11.05 4.93
C ALA A 182 14.67 -10.93 6.45
N ASP A 183 15.20 -11.94 7.12
CA ASP A 183 15.44 -11.97 8.57
C ASP A 183 16.45 -10.90 9.03
N HIS A 184 17.25 -10.38 8.10
CA HIS A 184 18.19 -9.28 8.36
C HIS A 184 17.67 -7.89 7.91
N GLY A 185 16.37 -7.76 7.66
CA GLY A 185 15.74 -6.49 7.26
C GLY A 185 15.98 -6.10 5.80
N LEU A 186 16.22 -7.09 4.93
CA LEU A 186 16.44 -6.94 3.50
C LEU A 186 15.37 -7.68 2.68
N ALA A 187 14.15 -7.79 3.21
CA ALA A 187 13.09 -8.59 2.60
C ALA A 187 12.68 -8.07 1.21
N GLY A 188 12.58 -6.76 1.03
CA GLY A 188 12.35 -6.14 -0.28
C GLY A 188 13.46 -6.45 -1.30
N GLN A 189 14.71 -6.56 -0.87
CA GLN A 189 15.81 -6.96 -1.76
C GLN A 189 15.75 -8.44 -2.12
N ALA A 190 15.42 -9.31 -1.15
CA ALA A 190 15.18 -10.73 -1.41
C ALA A 190 14.02 -10.94 -2.40
N TYR A 191 12.93 -10.19 -2.24
CA TYR A 191 11.82 -10.18 -3.18
C TYR A 191 12.25 -9.71 -4.58
N GLY A 192 13.00 -8.62 -4.68
CA GLY A 192 13.51 -8.09 -5.94
C GLY A 192 14.30 -9.12 -6.78
N GLN A 193 15.05 -10.02 -6.13
CA GLN A 193 15.77 -11.09 -6.82
C GLN A 193 14.82 -12.12 -7.45
N GLY A 194 13.73 -12.48 -6.77
CA GLY A 194 12.77 -13.46 -7.26
C GLY A 194 11.77 -12.89 -8.27
N VAL A 195 11.27 -11.67 -8.04
CA VAL A 195 10.26 -11.04 -8.89
C VAL A 195 10.74 -10.79 -10.33
N LEU A 196 12.04 -10.69 -10.52
CA LEU A 196 12.66 -10.60 -11.84
C LEU A 196 12.19 -11.73 -12.78
N TYR A 197 12.07 -12.96 -12.25
CA TYR A 197 11.65 -14.12 -13.03
C TYR A 197 10.15 -14.12 -13.32
N ARG A 198 9.35 -13.55 -12.42
CA ARG A 198 7.90 -13.39 -12.61
C ARG A 198 7.60 -12.42 -13.76
N GLY A 199 8.29 -11.31 -13.85
CA GLY A 199 8.12 -10.28 -14.89
C GLY A 199 9.00 -10.54 -16.12
N LEU A 200 10.29 -10.20 -16.03
CA LEU A 200 11.23 -10.28 -17.14
C LEU A 200 11.46 -11.71 -17.60
N GLY A 201 11.66 -12.65 -16.66
CA GLY A 201 11.89 -14.06 -16.98
C GLY A 201 10.73 -14.65 -17.78
N THR A 202 9.49 -14.41 -17.35
CA THR A 202 8.28 -14.85 -18.03
C THR A 202 8.20 -14.30 -19.45
N ARG A 203 8.49 -13.01 -19.65
CA ARG A 203 8.50 -12.37 -20.97
C ARG A 203 9.57 -12.96 -21.89
N LEU A 204 10.78 -13.15 -21.38
CA LEU A 204 11.88 -13.72 -22.16
C LEU A 204 11.62 -15.19 -22.54
N ALA A 205 11.06 -15.99 -21.63
CA ALA A 205 10.67 -17.37 -21.92
C ALA A 205 9.55 -17.43 -22.99
N ALA A 206 8.58 -16.52 -22.93
CA ALA A 206 7.54 -16.40 -23.95
C ALA A 206 8.15 -16.07 -25.33
N GLN A 207 9.11 -15.14 -25.39
CA GLN A 207 9.84 -14.80 -26.61
C GLN A 207 10.66 -15.97 -27.17
N ALA A 208 11.20 -16.83 -26.29
CA ALA A 208 11.88 -18.06 -26.68
C ALA A 208 10.92 -19.18 -27.14
N GLY A 209 9.61 -18.94 -27.11
CA GLY A 209 8.59 -19.88 -27.58
C GLY A 209 8.14 -20.90 -26.55
N ALA A 210 8.26 -20.61 -25.25
CA ALA A 210 7.67 -21.41 -24.20
C ALA A 210 6.14 -21.59 -24.39
N ALA A 211 5.62 -22.78 -24.12
CA ALA A 211 4.18 -23.05 -24.19
C ALA A 211 3.46 -22.52 -22.94
N ALA A 212 4.15 -22.46 -21.80
CA ALA A 212 3.72 -21.83 -20.55
C ALA A 212 4.93 -21.51 -19.68
N VAL A 213 4.76 -20.64 -18.69
CA VAL A 213 5.78 -20.31 -17.70
C VAL A 213 5.24 -20.55 -16.30
N LEU A 214 6.03 -21.21 -15.50
CA LEU A 214 5.82 -21.40 -14.05
C LEU A 214 6.96 -20.69 -13.33
N VAL A 215 6.63 -20.02 -12.23
CA VAL A 215 7.61 -19.35 -11.37
C VAL A 215 7.43 -19.88 -9.97
N ARG A 216 8.51 -20.34 -9.34
CA ARG A 216 8.47 -20.63 -7.91
C ARG A 216 7.99 -19.39 -7.17
N SER A 217 7.06 -19.58 -6.25
CA SER A 217 6.48 -18.50 -5.43
C SER A 217 7.55 -17.58 -4.86
N VAL A 218 7.38 -16.29 -5.08
CA VAL A 218 8.31 -15.25 -4.63
C VAL A 218 7.89 -14.77 -3.26
N GLY A 219 8.24 -15.54 -2.23
CA GLY A 219 7.92 -15.24 -0.85
C GLY A 219 8.48 -16.30 0.11
N GLY A 220 8.46 -15.98 1.41
CA GLY A 220 9.14 -16.76 2.45
C GLY A 220 8.34 -17.92 3.04
N ALA A 221 7.02 -18.02 2.78
CA ALA A 221 6.18 -19.04 3.41
C ALA A 221 6.19 -20.36 2.63
N ASP A 222 6.70 -21.41 3.26
CA ASP A 222 6.72 -22.77 2.72
C ASP A 222 5.52 -23.58 3.27
N PHE A 223 4.28 -23.11 2.98
CA PHE A 223 3.02 -23.78 3.35
C PHE A 223 2.17 -24.11 2.13
N ARG A 224 2.82 -24.42 1.00
CA ARG A 224 2.19 -24.65 -0.30
C ARG A 224 1.27 -23.49 -0.75
N LEU A 225 1.66 -22.28 -0.42
CA LEU A 225 1.00 -21.06 -0.86
C LEU A 225 1.62 -20.57 -2.17
N PRO A 226 0.88 -20.49 -3.28
CA PRO A 226 1.36 -19.80 -4.47
C PRO A 226 1.25 -18.28 -4.27
N HIS A 227 2.33 -17.58 -4.59
CA HIS A 227 2.38 -16.12 -4.59
C HIS A 227 2.12 -15.61 -6.00
N THR A 228 0.91 -15.11 -6.27
CA THR A 228 0.56 -14.50 -7.56
C THR A 228 1.34 -13.22 -7.85
N GLY A 229 0.91 -12.42 -8.76
CA GLY A 229 1.46 -11.13 -9.14
C GLY A 229 1.40 -10.92 -10.64
N SER A 230 1.80 -9.76 -11.14
CA SER A 230 1.82 -9.44 -12.56
C SER A 230 2.85 -10.29 -13.33
N SER A 231 2.43 -10.84 -14.47
CA SER A 231 3.27 -11.67 -15.34
C SER A 231 4.22 -10.89 -16.24
N GLY A 232 4.06 -9.56 -16.34
CA GLY A 232 4.78 -8.77 -17.34
C GLY A 232 4.40 -9.04 -18.80
N LEU A 233 3.29 -9.74 -19.06
CA LEU A 233 2.81 -10.12 -20.41
C LEU A 233 1.75 -9.18 -20.98
N GLN A 234 1.47 -8.04 -20.35
CA GLN A 234 0.37 -7.15 -20.73
C GLN A 234 0.51 -6.63 -22.16
N ASP A 235 1.75 -6.38 -22.61
CA ASP A 235 2.08 -5.75 -23.89
C ASP A 235 2.61 -6.73 -24.96
N GLY A 236 2.47 -8.05 -24.74
CA GLY A 236 3.07 -9.06 -25.61
C GLY A 236 2.25 -10.31 -25.82
N ALA A 237 2.91 -11.38 -26.25
CA ALA A 237 2.30 -12.70 -26.39
C ALA A 237 1.81 -13.20 -25.02
N ARG A 238 0.50 -13.32 -24.86
CA ARG A 238 -0.13 -13.75 -23.61
C ARG A 238 -0.20 -15.28 -23.55
N ILE A 239 0.87 -15.89 -23.09
CA ILE A 239 0.92 -17.33 -22.81
C ILE A 239 0.42 -17.62 -21.39
N PRO A 240 0.04 -18.89 -21.09
CA PRO A 240 -0.27 -19.30 -19.72
C PRO A 240 0.94 -19.07 -18.82
N ALA A 241 0.75 -18.44 -17.67
CA ALA A 241 1.77 -18.25 -16.67
C ALA A 241 1.20 -18.37 -15.26
N ALA A 242 1.92 -19.03 -14.34
CA ALA A 242 1.47 -19.24 -12.96
C ALA A 242 2.63 -19.23 -11.96
N ALA A 243 2.35 -18.78 -10.74
CA ALA A 243 3.21 -19.04 -9.59
C ALA A 243 2.93 -20.45 -9.07
N VAL A 244 3.98 -21.19 -8.73
CA VAL A 244 3.91 -22.55 -8.15
C VAL A 244 4.37 -22.49 -6.71
N ALA A 245 3.68 -23.20 -5.82
CA ALA A 245 4.11 -23.32 -4.43
C ALA A 245 5.57 -23.80 -4.35
N ALA A 246 6.34 -23.25 -3.42
CA ALA A 246 7.79 -23.51 -3.30
C ALA A 246 8.10 -25.02 -3.20
N GLU A 247 7.31 -25.76 -2.41
CA GLU A 247 7.48 -27.20 -2.22
C GLU A 247 7.26 -28.00 -3.51
N ASP A 248 6.29 -27.58 -4.33
CA ASP A 248 5.99 -28.24 -5.60
C ASP A 248 7.05 -27.89 -6.67
N ALA A 249 7.57 -26.67 -6.68
CA ALA A 249 8.72 -26.30 -7.52
C ALA A 249 9.95 -27.14 -7.16
N MET A 250 10.26 -27.28 -5.87
CA MET A 250 11.34 -28.16 -5.41
C MET A 250 11.11 -29.65 -5.75
N LEU A 251 9.85 -30.14 -5.69
CA LEU A 251 9.49 -31.47 -6.14
C LEU A 251 9.79 -31.65 -7.63
N MET A 252 9.35 -30.68 -8.46
CA MET A 252 9.56 -30.71 -9.90
C MET A 252 11.05 -30.69 -10.26
N SER A 253 11.86 -29.90 -9.56
CA SER A 253 13.31 -29.86 -9.73
C SER A 253 13.98 -31.21 -9.39
N ARG A 254 13.53 -31.86 -8.31
CA ARG A 254 14.05 -33.21 -7.96
C ARG A 254 13.66 -34.27 -9.00
N LEU A 255 12.43 -34.22 -9.51
CA LEU A 255 11.97 -35.16 -10.55
C LEU A 255 12.66 -34.92 -11.89
N ALA A 256 12.85 -33.67 -12.30
CA ALA A 256 13.54 -33.31 -13.53
C ALA A 256 15.00 -33.83 -13.59
N LYS A 257 15.68 -33.95 -12.43
CA LYS A 257 17.02 -34.56 -12.33
C LYS A 257 17.02 -36.06 -12.59
N ARG A 258 15.85 -36.74 -12.49
CA ARG A 258 15.71 -38.17 -12.71
C ARG A 258 15.37 -38.53 -14.16
N GLY A 259 14.90 -37.56 -14.96
CA GLY A 259 14.50 -37.74 -16.36
C GLY A 259 13.41 -36.80 -16.79
N PRO A 260 12.86 -36.98 -17.99
CA PRO A 260 11.81 -36.13 -18.51
C PRO A 260 10.62 -36.03 -17.56
N LEU A 261 10.07 -34.81 -17.42
CA LEU A 261 8.93 -34.52 -16.57
C LEU A 261 7.82 -33.91 -17.42
N THR A 262 6.63 -34.51 -17.43
CA THR A 262 5.47 -34.00 -18.16
C THR A 262 4.38 -33.52 -17.21
N MET A 263 3.84 -32.34 -17.48
CA MET A 263 2.73 -31.72 -16.75
C MET A 263 1.49 -31.63 -17.64
N GLN A 264 0.32 -31.81 -17.03
CA GLN A 264 -0.98 -31.36 -17.53
C GLN A 264 -1.35 -30.09 -16.78
N LEU A 265 -1.58 -28.99 -17.50
CA LEU A 265 -1.89 -27.67 -16.98
C LEU A 265 -3.21 -27.17 -17.58
N THR A 266 -4.09 -26.63 -16.75
CA THR A 266 -5.29 -25.90 -17.17
C THR A 266 -5.35 -24.58 -16.45
N LEU A 267 -5.29 -23.49 -17.21
CA LEU A 267 -5.52 -22.13 -16.75
C LEU A 267 -6.53 -21.48 -17.69
N THR A 268 -7.61 -20.90 -17.15
CA THR A 268 -8.66 -20.30 -17.96
C THR A 268 -8.95 -18.84 -17.59
N PRO A 269 -7.91 -18.01 -17.37
CA PRO A 269 -8.17 -16.59 -17.11
C PRO A 269 -8.83 -15.96 -18.34
N GLN A 270 -9.56 -14.86 -18.09
CA GLN A 270 -10.17 -14.08 -19.14
C GLN A 270 -9.53 -12.69 -19.19
N ILE A 271 -9.32 -12.20 -20.38
CA ILE A 271 -8.86 -10.85 -20.63
C ILE A 271 -10.02 -10.11 -21.28
N LEU A 272 -10.63 -9.24 -20.50
CA LEU A 272 -11.76 -8.43 -20.92
C LEU A 272 -11.27 -7.04 -21.37
N PRO A 273 -12.11 -6.25 -22.07
CA PRO A 273 -11.77 -4.87 -22.39
C PRO A 273 -11.46 -4.06 -21.13
N ASP A 274 -10.51 -3.13 -21.23
CA ASP A 274 -10.22 -2.18 -20.16
C ASP A 274 -11.50 -1.49 -19.69
N THR A 275 -11.65 -1.34 -18.37
CA THR A 275 -12.84 -0.76 -17.76
C THR A 275 -12.52 0.53 -17.01
N ASP A 276 -13.58 1.31 -16.69
CA ASP A 276 -13.43 2.53 -15.91
C ASP A 276 -13.34 2.22 -14.42
N SER A 277 -12.43 2.89 -13.75
CA SER A 277 -12.25 2.89 -12.30
C SER A 277 -11.81 4.28 -11.84
N PHE A 278 -11.42 4.45 -10.57
CA PHE A 278 -11.07 5.76 -10.03
C PHE A 278 -9.98 5.65 -8.95
N ASN A 279 -9.04 6.60 -8.96
CA ASN A 279 -8.34 6.96 -7.73
C ASN A 279 -9.32 7.70 -6.81
N VAL A 280 -9.25 7.46 -5.51
CA VAL A 280 -9.96 8.27 -4.51
C VAL A 280 -9.00 9.29 -3.95
N ILE A 281 -9.26 10.57 -4.19
CA ILE A 281 -8.46 11.70 -3.71
C ILE A 281 -9.28 12.44 -2.66
N ALA A 282 -8.72 12.62 -1.46
CA ALA A 282 -9.38 13.32 -0.37
C ALA A 282 -8.45 14.39 0.24
N ASP A 283 -8.85 15.65 0.17
CA ASP A 283 -8.07 16.78 0.67
C ASP A 283 -8.56 17.24 2.04
N LEU A 284 -7.62 17.40 2.97
CA LEU A 284 -7.72 18.31 4.10
C LEU A 284 -7.06 19.63 3.67
N PRO A 285 -7.84 20.66 3.31
CA PRO A 285 -7.28 21.89 2.75
C PRO A 285 -6.35 22.60 3.73
N GLY A 286 -5.27 23.17 3.20
CA GLY A 286 -4.35 24.00 3.97
C GLY A 286 -4.91 25.39 4.28
N THR A 287 -4.18 26.17 5.06
CA THR A 287 -4.50 27.56 5.41
C THR A 287 -3.75 28.55 4.49
N ASP A 288 -2.55 28.97 4.87
CA ASP A 288 -1.78 30.01 4.18
C ASP A 288 -0.95 29.50 2.99
N LYS A 289 -0.81 28.19 2.85
CA LYS A 289 -0.10 27.49 1.76
C LYS A 289 -0.97 26.39 1.13
N ALA A 290 -2.25 26.64 0.99
CA ALA A 290 -3.24 25.65 0.56
C ALA A 290 -2.98 25.08 -0.86
N ASP A 291 -2.21 25.76 -1.69
CA ASP A 291 -1.82 25.32 -3.03
C ASP A 291 -0.60 24.39 -3.05
N GLU A 292 0.14 24.29 -1.95
CA GLU A 292 1.20 23.31 -1.76
C GLU A 292 0.62 22.01 -1.16
N ILE A 293 1.08 20.84 -1.63
CA ILE A 293 0.46 19.56 -1.35
C ILE A 293 1.47 18.62 -0.71
N VAL A 294 1.06 17.97 0.37
CA VAL A 294 1.70 16.79 0.95
C VAL A 294 0.78 15.60 0.71
N ILE A 295 1.23 14.61 -0.07
CA ILE A 295 0.48 13.39 -0.34
C ILE A 295 0.71 12.39 0.79
N VAL A 296 -0.35 11.65 1.14
CA VAL A 296 -0.30 10.45 1.98
C VAL A 296 -1.13 9.37 1.28
N SER A 297 -0.55 8.20 1.03
CA SER A 297 -1.17 7.23 0.14
C SER A 297 -0.95 5.77 0.51
N GLY A 298 -1.67 4.92 -0.17
CA GLY A 298 -1.58 3.50 -0.34
C GLY A 298 -2.43 3.10 -1.55
N HIS A 299 -2.29 1.86 -2.07
CA HIS A 299 -3.11 1.44 -3.20
C HIS A 299 -4.37 0.69 -2.76
N LEU A 300 -5.46 0.93 -3.49
CA LEU A 300 -6.80 0.45 -3.12
C LEU A 300 -7.11 -0.93 -3.68
N ASP A 301 -6.60 -1.25 -4.85
CA ASP A 301 -6.76 -2.59 -5.40
C ASP A 301 -5.90 -3.61 -4.65
N SER A 302 -6.19 -4.86 -4.83
CA SER A 302 -5.47 -6.00 -4.25
C SER A 302 -5.57 -7.19 -5.17
N TRP A 303 -4.71 -8.19 -5.01
CA TRP A 303 -4.90 -9.47 -5.64
C TRP A 303 -6.20 -10.15 -5.18
N ASP A 304 -6.71 -11.04 -6.02
CA ASP A 304 -8.00 -11.72 -5.87
C ASP A 304 -7.93 -13.04 -5.08
N LEU A 305 -6.76 -13.43 -4.58
CA LEU A 305 -6.57 -14.67 -3.81
C LEU A 305 -7.04 -14.57 -2.36
N ALA A 306 -6.99 -13.36 -1.80
CA ALA A 306 -7.38 -13.05 -0.42
C ALA A 306 -8.04 -11.67 -0.33
N THR A 307 -8.13 -11.14 0.87
CA THR A 307 -8.80 -9.86 1.13
C THR A 307 -7.88 -8.64 0.98
N GLY A 308 -6.58 -8.83 0.70
CA GLY A 308 -5.62 -7.73 0.55
C GLY A 308 -5.54 -6.86 1.81
N ALA A 309 -5.35 -7.50 2.96
CA ALA A 309 -5.32 -6.79 4.24
C ALA A 309 -4.01 -6.04 4.43
N ASN A 310 -2.87 -6.73 4.24
CA ASN A 310 -1.55 -6.11 4.31
C ASN A 310 -1.18 -5.40 3.00
N ASP A 311 -1.61 -5.93 1.87
CA ASP A 311 -1.28 -5.49 0.53
C ASP A 311 -2.55 -5.07 -0.24
N ASP A 312 -3.01 -3.78 -0.22
CA ASP A 312 -2.48 -2.71 0.64
C ASP A 312 -3.61 -2.03 1.44
N GLY A 313 -4.52 -2.87 2.04
CA GLY A 313 -5.57 -2.35 2.93
C GLY A 313 -5.00 -1.53 4.10
N THR A 314 -3.83 -1.94 4.64
CA THR A 314 -3.18 -1.23 5.75
C THR A 314 -2.66 0.14 5.35
N GLY A 315 -2.11 0.29 4.16
CA GLY A 315 -1.64 1.58 3.67
C GLY A 315 -2.78 2.55 3.42
N VAL A 316 -3.82 2.11 2.69
CA VAL A 316 -5.01 2.93 2.45
C VAL A 316 -5.63 3.40 3.75
N THR A 317 -5.88 2.50 4.72
CA THR A 317 -6.56 2.87 5.95
C THR A 317 -5.68 3.70 6.88
N SER A 318 -4.37 3.50 6.86
CA SER A 318 -3.41 4.37 7.56
C SER A 318 -3.40 5.78 6.97
N ALA A 319 -3.37 5.90 5.64
CA ALA A 319 -3.43 7.19 4.97
C ALA A 319 -4.73 7.94 5.28
N MET A 320 -5.88 7.26 5.22
CA MET A 320 -7.18 7.84 5.59
C MET A 320 -7.20 8.35 7.04
N ALA A 321 -6.62 7.58 7.97
CA ALA A 321 -6.59 7.90 9.38
C ALA A 321 -5.71 9.11 9.72
N VAL A 322 -4.85 9.57 8.81
CA VAL A 322 -4.15 10.86 8.96
C VAL A 322 -5.16 12.01 9.06
N ILE A 323 -6.14 12.05 8.16
CA ILE A 323 -7.20 13.08 8.20
C ILE A 323 -8.08 12.89 9.44
N GLU A 324 -8.47 11.67 9.80
CA GLU A 324 -9.24 11.40 11.03
C GLU A 324 -8.53 11.96 12.26
N THR A 325 -7.25 11.65 12.42
CA THR A 325 -6.43 12.09 13.56
C THR A 325 -6.37 13.62 13.65
N LEU A 326 -6.14 14.30 12.54
CA LEU A 326 -6.05 15.77 12.52
C LEU A 326 -7.40 16.43 12.76
N LYS A 327 -8.48 15.89 12.21
CA LYS A 327 -9.85 16.37 12.45
C LYS A 327 -10.27 16.19 13.91
N LYS A 328 -9.94 15.07 14.55
CA LYS A 328 -10.22 14.81 15.95
C LYS A 328 -9.53 15.80 16.90
N LEU A 329 -8.39 16.33 16.49
CA LEU A 329 -7.64 17.34 17.23
C LEU A 329 -8.03 18.78 16.86
N ASP A 330 -8.93 18.95 15.88
CA ASP A 330 -9.25 20.26 15.27
C ASP A 330 -7.99 20.97 14.73
N PHE A 331 -7.06 20.21 14.17
CA PHE A 331 -5.81 20.71 13.62
C PHE A 331 -5.94 21.00 12.13
N GLN A 332 -5.60 22.23 11.73
CA GLN A 332 -5.65 22.71 10.36
C GLN A 332 -4.22 22.89 9.84
N PRO A 333 -3.76 22.16 8.81
CA PRO A 333 -2.40 22.29 8.31
C PRO A 333 -2.20 23.57 7.52
N ARG A 334 -0.95 24.01 7.34
CA ARG A 334 -0.64 25.15 6.45
C ARG A 334 -0.75 24.75 4.98
N ARG A 335 -0.21 23.56 4.63
CA ARG A 335 -0.32 22.97 3.28
C ARG A 335 -1.47 21.98 3.23
N THR A 336 -2.05 21.81 2.07
CA THR A 336 -3.05 20.75 1.88
C THR A 336 -2.43 19.37 2.11
N ILE A 337 -3.03 18.58 3.00
CA ILE A 337 -2.74 17.15 3.12
C ILE A 337 -3.73 16.41 2.24
N ARG A 338 -3.21 15.72 1.24
CA ARG A 338 -3.97 14.96 0.25
C ARG A 338 -3.80 13.48 0.48
N VAL A 339 -4.86 12.80 0.84
CA VAL A 339 -4.92 11.33 0.84
C VAL A 339 -5.24 10.87 -0.58
N VAL A 340 -4.49 9.88 -1.07
CA VAL A 340 -4.76 9.22 -2.33
C VAL A 340 -4.80 7.71 -2.11
N ALA A 341 -5.94 7.10 -2.44
CA ALA A 341 -6.04 5.66 -2.58
C ALA A 341 -5.91 5.34 -4.07
N TRP A 342 -4.73 4.83 -4.43
CA TRP A 342 -4.37 4.55 -5.82
C TRP A 342 -5.15 3.37 -6.37
N MET A 343 -5.43 3.38 -7.66
CA MET A 343 -6.10 2.27 -8.34
C MET A 343 -5.18 1.66 -9.38
N ASN A 344 -5.08 0.33 -9.37
CA ASN A 344 -4.31 -0.47 -10.32
C ASN A 344 -2.79 -0.43 -10.11
N GLU A 345 -2.33 -0.47 -8.87
CA GLU A 345 -0.93 -0.73 -8.56
C GLU A 345 -0.53 -2.13 -9.05
N GLU A 346 -1.28 -3.15 -8.69
CA GLU A 346 -1.01 -4.58 -8.86
C GLU A 346 -0.77 -5.03 -10.31
N ILE A 347 -1.41 -4.35 -11.27
CA ILE A 347 -1.28 -4.70 -12.70
C ILE A 347 -0.91 -3.48 -13.55
N GLY A 348 -0.07 -2.57 -13.05
CA GLY A 348 0.56 -1.57 -13.90
C GLY A 348 0.48 -0.10 -13.52
N THR A 349 0.17 0.26 -12.27
CA THR A 349 0.26 1.63 -11.74
C THR A 349 -0.48 2.71 -12.55
N ARG A 350 -1.57 2.35 -13.24
CA ARG A 350 -2.27 3.31 -14.12
C ARG A 350 -2.91 4.47 -13.36
N GLY A 351 -3.31 4.23 -12.09
CA GLY A 351 -3.82 5.29 -11.23
C GLY A 351 -2.79 6.36 -10.94
N ALA A 352 -1.61 5.94 -10.52
CA ALA A 352 -0.49 6.84 -10.25
C ALA A 352 -0.08 7.60 -11.52
N GLN A 353 0.00 6.92 -12.66
CA GLN A 353 0.32 7.56 -13.94
C GLN A 353 -0.73 8.62 -14.32
N ALA A 354 -2.02 8.30 -14.20
CA ALA A 354 -3.11 9.24 -14.48
C ALA A 354 -3.04 10.48 -13.56
N TYR A 355 -2.65 10.27 -12.29
CA TYR A 355 -2.47 11.38 -11.36
C TYR A 355 -1.32 12.29 -11.78
N VAL A 356 -0.16 11.73 -12.10
CA VAL A 356 1.03 12.50 -12.54
C VAL A 356 0.73 13.28 -13.82
N ASP A 357 0.06 12.65 -14.79
CA ASP A 357 -0.29 13.31 -16.06
C ASP A 357 -1.25 14.48 -15.85
N ALA A 358 -2.26 14.29 -14.99
CA ALA A 358 -3.23 15.36 -14.67
C ALA A 358 -2.62 16.51 -13.87
N ASN A 359 -1.57 16.23 -13.07
CA ASN A 359 -0.93 17.21 -12.20
C ASN A 359 0.46 17.67 -12.68
N LYS A 360 0.84 17.37 -13.91
CA LYS A 360 2.17 17.70 -14.45
C LYS A 360 2.53 19.17 -14.31
N ALA A 361 1.58 20.07 -14.56
CA ALA A 361 1.76 21.51 -14.40
C ALA A 361 1.88 21.96 -12.93
N LEU A 362 1.50 21.11 -11.98
CA LEU A 362 1.52 21.37 -10.54
C LEU A 362 2.61 20.55 -9.83
N ALA A 363 3.55 19.92 -10.56
CA ALA A 363 4.58 19.09 -9.96
C ALA A 363 5.37 19.83 -8.86
N GLU A 364 5.68 21.11 -9.08
CA GLU A 364 6.38 21.97 -8.12
C GLU A 364 5.57 22.26 -6.83
N LYS A 365 4.24 22.08 -6.88
CA LYS A 365 3.35 22.24 -5.72
C LYS A 365 3.30 21.01 -4.82
N HIS A 366 3.75 19.86 -5.31
CA HIS A 366 3.89 18.65 -4.49
C HIS A 366 5.18 18.71 -3.69
N VAL A 367 5.06 18.97 -2.39
CA VAL A 367 6.20 19.17 -1.48
C VAL A 367 6.82 17.85 -1.08
N ALA A 368 5.98 16.85 -0.81
CA ALA A 368 6.38 15.51 -0.42
C ALA A 368 5.26 14.51 -0.70
N ALA A 369 5.61 13.24 -0.81
CA ALA A 369 4.67 12.13 -0.89
C ALA A 369 5.05 11.03 0.10
N ILE A 370 4.06 10.51 0.83
CA ILE A 370 4.21 9.41 1.81
C ILE A 370 3.39 8.24 1.31
N GLU A 371 3.96 7.05 1.25
CA GLU A 371 3.25 5.82 0.92
C GLU A 371 3.61 4.70 1.89
N ASN A 372 2.62 3.94 2.31
CA ASN A 372 2.81 2.67 3.00
C ASN A 372 2.29 1.57 2.08
N ASP A 373 3.19 0.71 1.62
CA ASP A 373 2.92 -0.40 0.70
C ASP A 373 3.83 -1.60 1.02
N GLU A 374 4.07 -1.80 2.31
CA GLU A 374 4.88 -2.93 2.81
C GLU A 374 4.19 -3.61 4.01
N GLY A 375 2.84 -3.45 4.11
CA GLY A 375 2.05 -4.02 5.18
C GLY A 375 2.12 -3.26 6.49
N SER A 376 1.87 -3.97 7.60
CA SER A 376 1.73 -3.40 8.94
C SER A 376 2.71 -3.96 9.97
N GLY A 377 3.91 -4.35 9.54
CA GLY A 377 4.98 -4.75 10.46
C GLY A 377 5.36 -3.64 11.44
N ARG A 378 6.06 -3.98 12.51
CA ARG A 378 6.47 -2.99 13.51
C ARG A 378 7.28 -1.86 12.88
N VAL A 379 6.82 -0.61 13.05
CA VAL A 379 7.47 0.57 12.49
C VAL A 379 8.61 1.08 13.39
N PHE A 380 9.78 1.37 12.79
CA PHE A 380 10.97 1.89 13.44
C PHE A 380 11.28 3.35 13.08
N GLY A 381 10.61 3.90 12.05
CA GLY A 381 10.85 5.26 11.56
C GLY A 381 10.37 5.47 10.13
N MET A 382 11.13 6.21 9.35
CA MET A 382 10.85 6.52 7.96
C MET A 382 12.07 6.26 7.06
N ARG A 383 11.84 5.74 5.87
CA ARG A 383 12.75 5.85 4.72
C ARG A 383 12.38 7.09 3.93
N THR A 384 13.34 7.72 3.26
CA THR A 384 13.07 8.93 2.48
C THR A 384 14.10 9.16 1.39
N SER A 385 13.65 9.77 0.29
CA SER A 385 14.50 10.20 -0.83
C SER A 385 14.88 11.70 -0.80
N VAL A 386 14.71 12.39 0.34
CA VAL A 386 15.10 13.79 0.46
C VAL A 386 16.60 14.01 0.18
N PRO A 387 17.03 15.20 -0.28
CA PRO A 387 18.42 15.54 -0.38
C PRO A 387 19.17 15.36 0.95
N ALA A 388 20.41 14.90 0.89
CA ALA A 388 21.18 14.54 2.09
C ALA A 388 21.31 15.70 3.09
N GLU A 389 21.48 16.94 2.59
CA GLU A 389 21.54 18.17 3.39
C GLU A 389 20.24 18.47 4.14
N SER A 390 19.12 17.97 3.66
CA SER A 390 17.80 18.17 4.28
C SER A 390 17.53 17.23 5.45
N MET A 391 18.31 16.16 5.61
CA MET A 391 18.13 15.19 6.70
C MET A 391 18.17 15.82 8.10
N LYS A 392 18.94 16.88 8.29
CA LYS A 392 19.02 17.62 9.56
C LYS A 392 17.70 18.30 9.95
N LEU A 393 16.84 18.62 8.99
CA LEU A 393 15.55 19.28 9.22
C LEU A 393 14.56 18.38 9.98
N PHE A 394 14.76 17.07 9.95
CA PHE A 394 13.86 16.09 10.58
C PHE A 394 14.18 15.81 12.05
N ALA A 395 15.13 16.51 12.67
CA ALA A 395 15.45 16.32 14.09
C ALA A 395 14.23 16.50 15.03
N PRO A 396 13.34 17.49 14.87
CA PRO A 396 12.12 17.61 15.70
C PRO A 396 11.14 16.45 15.50
N LEU A 397 10.96 15.99 14.27
CA LEU A 397 10.10 14.84 13.95
C LEU A 397 10.65 13.56 14.59
N ARG A 398 11.95 13.31 14.48
CA ARG A 398 12.61 12.17 15.12
C ARG A 398 12.44 12.19 16.64
N ALA A 399 12.60 13.37 17.26
CA ALA A 399 12.38 13.54 18.69
C ALA A 399 10.91 13.23 19.10
N ALA A 400 9.95 13.65 18.29
CA ALA A 400 8.52 13.38 18.51
C ALA A 400 8.17 11.89 18.41
N LEU A 401 8.83 11.14 17.51
CA LEU A 401 8.61 9.70 17.30
C LEU A 401 9.44 8.81 18.23
N LEU A 402 10.47 9.35 18.89
CA LEU A 402 11.36 8.59 19.78
C LEU A 402 10.63 7.85 20.90
N PRO A 403 9.61 8.43 21.59
CA PRO A 403 8.91 7.72 22.68
C PRO A 403 8.22 6.43 22.26
N MET A 404 7.90 6.26 20.96
CA MET A 404 7.34 5.04 20.43
C MET A 404 8.38 4.12 19.75
N GLY A 405 9.68 4.48 19.82
CA GLY A 405 10.77 3.72 19.20
C GLY A 405 10.81 3.80 17.67
N ALA A 406 10.24 4.87 17.09
CA ALA A 406 10.15 5.07 15.64
C ALA A 406 10.96 6.29 15.15
N ALA A 407 12.10 6.59 15.79
CA ALA A 407 12.96 7.72 15.45
C ALA A 407 14.00 7.38 14.36
N GLY A 408 13.99 6.20 13.78
CA GLY A 408 14.85 5.82 12.67
C GLY A 408 14.56 6.66 11.44
N PHE A 409 15.62 7.14 10.75
CA PHE A 409 15.49 7.80 9.45
C PHE A 409 16.58 7.27 8.54
N GLN A 410 16.17 6.62 7.48
CA GLN A 410 17.06 6.07 6.47
C GLN A 410 16.88 6.84 5.17
N ARG A 411 17.96 7.36 4.63
CA ARG A 411 17.96 7.99 3.33
C ARG A 411 18.31 6.97 2.24
N THR A 412 17.58 7.06 1.13
CA THR A 412 17.89 6.39 -0.12
C THR A 412 17.78 7.39 -1.27
N ASP A 413 18.36 7.09 -2.43
CA ASP A 413 18.23 7.98 -3.60
C ASP A 413 16.85 7.85 -4.26
N VAL A 414 16.25 6.67 -4.21
CA VAL A 414 14.91 6.36 -4.71
C VAL A 414 14.26 5.40 -3.72
N LEU A 415 12.99 5.58 -3.39
CA LEU A 415 12.24 4.59 -2.59
C LEU A 415 11.82 3.38 -3.42
N GLY A 416 11.50 3.61 -4.70
CA GLY A 416 11.11 2.55 -5.62
C GLY A 416 9.69 2.02 -5.40
N THR A 417 8.84 2.72 -4.64
CA THR A 417 7.43 2.36 -4.49
C THR A 417 6.70 2.52 -5.82
N GLY A 418 5.80 1.59 -6.15
CA GLY A 418 5.13 1.55 -7.46
C GLY A 418 4.44 2.87 -7.79
N ASP A 419 3.57 3.34 -6.93
CA ASP A 419 2.72 4.50 -7.19
C ASP A 419 3.44 5.85 -7.07
N LEU A 420 4.42 5.99 -6.18
CA LEU A 420 5.19 7.24 -6.06
C LEU A 420 6.28 7.42 -7.12
N SER A 421 6.61 6.39 -7.88
CA SER A 421 7.73 6.44 -8.85
C SER A 421 7.60 7.57 -9.88
N GLY A 422 6.39 7.91 -10.29
CA GLY A 422 6.12 9.02 -11.21
C GLY A 422 6.37 10.39 -10.57
N LEU A 423 6.00 10.56 -9.31
CA LEU A 423 6.26 11.78 -8.53
C LEU A 423 7.76 11.92 -8.21
N GLU A 424 8.45 10.83 -7.86
CA GLU A 424 9.90 10.84 -7.66
C GLU A 424 10.65 11.26 -8.92
N ARG A 425 10.25 10.75 -10.10
CA ARG A 425 10.81 11.21 -11.39
C ARG A 425 10.58 12.69 -11.65
N ALA A 426 9.52 13.27 -11.10
CA ALA A 426 9.27 14.71 -11.13
C ALA A 426 10.05 15.47 -10.02
N GLY A 427 10.89 14.77 -9.24
CA GLY A 427 11.72 15.34 -8.17
C GLY A 427 10.99 15.55 -6.85
N VAL A 428 9.80 14.98 -6.65
CA VAL A 428 9.07 15.05 -5.37
C VAL A 428 9.72 14.09 -4.38
N PRO A 429 10.20 14.57 -3.20
CA PRO A 429 10.75 13.69 -2.19
C PRO A 429 9.68 12.74 -1.64
N SER A 430 10.03 11.45 -1.57
CA SER A 430 9.14 10.41 -1.09
C SER A 430 9.54 9.95 0.31
N PHE A 431 8.55 9.41 1.02
CA PHE A 431 8.68 8.83 2.34
C PHE A 431 7.91 7.51 2.39
N SER A 432 8.48 6.53 3.10
CA SER A 432 7.80 5.27 3.40
C SER A 432 8.11 4.87 4.85
N PRO A 433 7.19 4.27 5.60
CA PRO A 433 7.51 3.72 6.92
C PRO A 433 8.68 2.74 6.85
N LEU A 434 9.63 2.86 7.78
CA LEU A 434 10.68 1.88 7.98
C LEU A 434 10.16 0.84 8.96
N ILE A 435 9.94 -0.39 8.49
CA ILE A 435 9.24 -1.43 9.21
C ILE A 435 10.07 -2.70 9.35
N ASP A 436 9.61 -3.61 10.21
CA ASP A 436 9.98 -5.01 10.19
C ASP A 436 9.18 -5.71 9.08
N ASP A 437 9.81 -5.91 7.94
CA ASP A 437 9.24 -6.55 6.76
C ASP A 437 9.58 -8.06 6.67
N SER A 438 10.24 -8.62 7.69
CA SER A 438 10.75 -10.00 7.69
C SER A 438 9.68 -11.06 7.43
N THR A 439 8.42 -10.77 7.75
CA THR A 439 7.28 -11.68 7.53
C THR A 439 6.29 -11.19 6.47
N TYR A 440 6.45 -10.00 5.92
CA TYR A 440 5.51 -9.44 4.92
C TYR A 440 5.36 -10.36 3.71
N PHE A 441 6.48 -10.81 3.14
CA PHE A 441 6.48 -11.70 1.97
C PHE A 441 6.04 -13.14 2.27
N ASN A 442 5.65 -13.47 3.51
CA ASN A 442 4.96 -14.72 3.82
C ASN A 442 3.47 -14.67 3.43
N TYR A 443 2.88 -13.50 3.38
CA TYR A 443 1.46 -13.28 3.10
C TYR A 443 1.21 -12.57 1.77
N HIS A 444 2.07 -11.65 1.41
CA HIS A 444 2.03 -10.83 0.20
C HIS A 444 1.73 -11.67 -1.04
N HIS A 445 0.70 -11.29 -1.78
CA HIS A 445 0.22 -11.95 -3.00
C HIS A 445 -0.25 -13.40 -2.83
N THR A 446 -0.67 -13.80 -1.64
CA THR A 446 -1.16 -15.16 -1.36
C THR A 446 -2.59 -15.18 -0.84
N ALA A 447 -3.16 -16.39 -0.75
CA ALA A 447 -4.45 -16.62 -0.08
C ALA A 447 -4.41 -16.37 1.44
N ALA A 448 -3.24 -16.09 2.01
CA ALA A 448 -3.07 -15.82 3.44
C ALA A 448 -3.05 -14.33 3.78
N ASP A 449 -3.15 -13.40 2.81
CA ASP A 449 -3.25 -11.97 3.09
C ASP A 449 -4.65 -11.58 3.54
N THR A 450 -4.93 -11.85 4.81
CA THR A 450 -6.23 -11.72 5.47
C THR A 450 -6.15 -10.86 6.72
N PHE A 451 -7.28 -10.30 7.16
CA PHE A 451 -7.38 -9.35 8.27
C PHE A 451 -6.70 -9.83 9.57
N ASP A 452 -6.77 -11.13 9.89
CA ASP A 452 -6.16 -11.72 11.09
C ASP A 452 -4.63 -11.64 11.14
N LYS A 453 -3.98 -11.25 10.03
CA LYS A 453 -2.53 -11.03 9.99
C LYS A 453 -2.14 -9.62 10.46
N VAL A 454 -3.10 -8.70 10.54
CA VAL A 454 -2.87 -7.32 10.95
C VAL A 454 -3.10 -7.15 12.44
N LYS A 455 -2.09 -6.67 13.17
CA LYS A 455 -2.21 -6.35 14.59
C LYS A 455 -2.67 -4.92 14.79
N PRO A 456 -3.74 -4.67 15.58
CA PRO A 456 -4.25 -3.33 15.76
C PRO A 456 -3.23 -2.35 16.38
N GLU A 457 -2.36 -2.82 17.26
CA GLU A 457 -1.29 -2.01 17.85
C GLU A 457 -0.23 -1.59 16.83
N ASP A 458 0.14 -2.45 15.90
CA ASP A 458 1.10 -2.11 14.85
C ASP A 458 0.48 -1.14 13.84
N LEU A 459 -0.76 -1.34 13.42
CA LEU A 459 -1.46 -0.42 12.53
C LEU A 459 -1.62 0.99 13.15
N ARG A 460 -1.95 1.09 14.45
CA ARG A 460 -1.96 2.39 15.16
C ARG A 460 -0.61 3.09 15.13
N ARG A 461 0.49 2.33 15.19
CA ARG A 461 1.85 2.89 15.11
C ARG A 461 2.15 3.42 13.71
N HIS A 462 1.68 2.73 12.64
CA HIS A 462 1.76 3.24 11.27
C HIS A 462 1.02 4.57 11.13
N VAL A 463 -0.23 4.64 11.59
CA VAL A 463 -1.01 5.89 11.59
C VAL A 463 -0.27 6.99 12.35
N ALA A 464 0.31 6.69 13.52
CA ALA A 464 1.03 7.68 14.30
C ALA A 464 2.26 8.23 13.59
N VAL A 465 3.04 7.38 12.93
CA VAL A 465 4.21 7.80 12.15
C VAL A 465 3.78 8.61 10.92
N MET A 466 2.81 8.12 10.16
CA MET A 466 2.34 8.79 8.94
C MET A 466 1.68 10.14 9.26
N ALA A 467 0.80 10.22 10.26
CA ALA A 467 0.11 11.45 10.65
C ALA A 467 1.08 12.51 11.19
N THR A 468 2.03 12.11 12.05
CA THR A 468 3.03 13.02 12.60
C THR A 468 3.97 13.54 11.49
N THR A 469 4.36 12.67 10.56
CA THR A 469 5.21 13.04 9.41
C THR A 469 4.47 13.96 8.44
N ALA A 470 3.23 13.63 8.07
CA ALA A 470 2.40 14.44 7.18
C ALA A 470 2.16 15.84 7.75
N TRP A 471 1.84 15.94 9.05
CA TRP A 471 1.70 17.21 9.74
C TRP A 471 3.00 18.00 9.74
N PHE A 472 4.12 17.34 10.08
CA PHE A 472 5.44 17.97 10.11
C PHE A 472 5.78 18.60 8.74
N LEU A 473 5.62 17.83 7.66
CA LEU A 473 5.87 18.28 6.29
C LEU A 473 4.92 19.42 5.86
N ALA A 474 3.64 19.30 6.22
CA ALA A 474 2.65 20.31 5.89
C ALA A 474 2.87 21.65 6.60
N ASN A 475 3.58 21.66 7.75
CA ASN A 475 3.80 22.87 8.57
C ASN A 475 5.25 23.36 8.58
N MET A 476 6.16 22.76 7.81
CA MET A 476 7.54 23.23 7.71
C MET A 476 7.62 24.63 7.11
N ASN A 477 8.50 25.46 7.69
CA ASN A 477 8.86 26.76 7.11
C ASN A 477 9.92 26.61 6.02
N GLU A 478 10.91 25.75 6.25
CA GLU A 478 12.03 25.54 5.34
C GLU A 478 11.65 24.51 4.27
N PRO A 479 12.03 24.72 3.00
CA PRO A 479 11.84 23.72 1.96
C PRO A 479 12.75 22.49 2.20
N ILE A 480 12.22 21.30 1.96
CA ILE A 480 13.01 20.06 2.06
C ILE A 480 13.87 19.78 0.82
N GLY A 481 13.80 20.64 -0.17
CA GLY A 481 14.46 20.45 -1.45
C GLY A 481 13.74 19.46 -2.36
N ARG A 482 14.30 19.25 -3.53
CA ARG A 482 13.80 18.28 -4.51
C ARG A 482 14.95 17.32 -4.86
N THR A 483 14.66 16.05 -4.96
CA THR A 483 15.63 15.08 -5.45
C THR A 483 15.80 15.21 -6.96
N PRO A 484 17.02 15.08 -7.48
CA PRO A 484 17.22 14.94 -8.93
C PRO A 484 16.38 13.75 -9.44
N ALA A 485 15.72 13.95 -10.58
CA ALA A 485 15.03 12.84 -11.23
C ALA A 485 16.03 11.71 -11.52
N PRO A 486 15.71 10.44 -11.19
CA PRO A 486 16.59 9.34 -11.49
C PRO A 486 16.84 9.24 -13.01
N PRO A 487 18.05 8.82 -13.44
CA PRO A 487 18.34 8.68 -14.87
C PRO A 487 17.32 7.79 -15.58
N ALA A 488 16.92 8.17 -16.80
CA ALA A 488 16.02 7.36 -17.59
C ALA A 488 16.64 5.96 -17.84
N GLY A 489 16.08 4.93 -17.22
CA GLY A 489 16.59 3.54 -17.29
C GLY A 489 16.87 2.89 -15.94
N GLU A 490 17.10 3.62 -14.87
CA GLU A 490 17.12 3.09 -13.50
C GLU A 490 15.69 3.08 -12.94
N ARG A 491 14.90 2.14 -13.42
CA ARG A 491 13.66 1.80 -12.70
C ARG A 491 14.08 1.05 -11.44
N GLY A 492 13.52 1.41 -10.31
CA GLY A 492 13.73 0.70 -9.06
C GLY A 492 13.70 -0.81 -9.31
N ARG A 493 14.79 -1.44 -8.94
CA ARG A 493 14.94 -2.89 -9.03
C ARG A 493 14.34 -3.50 -7.78
#